data_0aee4d953b51f0bdafcd52f5ac984d3e
#
_entry.id   0aee4d953b51f0bdafcd52f5ac984d3e
#
_cell.length_a   1.000
_cell.length_b   1.000
_cell.length_c   1.000
_cell.angle_alpha   90.00
_cell.angle_beta   90.00
_cell.angle_gamma   90.00
#
_symmetry.space_group_name_H-M   'P 1'
#
loop_
_entity.id
_entity.type
_entity.pdbx_description
1 polymer ?
#
loop_
_entity_poly.entity_id
_entity_poly.type
_entity_poly.pdbx_seq_one_letter_code
_entity_poly.pdbx_strand_id
1 'polypeptide(L)'
;NKAEDIYNDAEIIVKVKEPLSNEVKMIKENQIIFTYLHLAAAKELTQGLINSKSVCIAYETVTDDRGRLPLLAPMSAVAGRMSIQAGAHSLEKNQKGRGLLLGGAPGVDPANIVILGGGVVGENAAVIATGMRGKVYIVDKSESRLKELSKIFGDKIIPTQSDKNKLKELISNCDLLV
;
A
#
# COMPACT_ATOMS: atom_id res chain seq x y z
N ASN A 1 26.17 10.89 -20.91
CA ASN A 1 26.00 9.52 -20.42
C ASN A 1 24.61 9.04 -20.82
N LYS A 2 24.53 7.97 -21.58
CA LYS A 2 23.27 7.34 -22.01
C LYS A 2 23.01 6.12 -21.11
N ALA A 3 21.76 5.69 -21.01
CA ALA A 3 21.41 4.49 -20.27
C ALA A 3 22.16 3.26 -20.77
N GLU A 4 22.35 3.16 -22.07
CA GLU A 4 23.10 2.08 -22.71
C GLU A 4 24.54 1.96 -22.19
N ASP A 5 25.22 3.07 -21.93
CA ASP A 5 26.60 3.07 -21.38
C ASP A 5 26.59 2.45 -19.98
N ILE A 6 25.57 2.79 -19.14
CA ILE A 6 25.45 2.26 -17.78
C ILE A 6 25.19 0.75 -17.81
N TYR A 7 24.22 0.29 -18.61
CA TYR A 7 23.90 -1.14 -18.71
C TYR A 7 25.05 -1.94 -19.32
N ASN A 8 25.91 -1.30 -20.13
CA ASN A 8 27.09 -1.95 -20.69
C ASN A 8 28.24 -2.10 -19.71
N ASP A 9 28.44 -1.15 -18.81
CA ASP A 9 29.65 -1.07 -17.99
C ASP A 9 29.42 -1.58 -16.55
N ALA A 10 28.19 -1.47 -16.03
CA ALA A 10 27.91 -1.79 -14.64
C ALA A 10 27.62 -3.28 -14.41
N GLU A 11 28.16 -3.84 -13.34
CA GLU A 11 27.83 -5.18 -12.83
C GLU A 11 26.51 -5.18 -12.06
N ILE A 12 26.19 -4.05 -11.41
CA ILE A 12 24.99 -3.86 -10.60
C ILE A 12 24.27 -2.60 -11.06
N ILE A 13 23.00 -2.72 -11.40
CA ILE A 13 22.10 -1.61 -11.70
C ILE A 13 21.20 -1.37 -10.49
N VAL A 14 21.32 -0.17 -9.90
CA VAL A 14 20.48 0.28 -8.79
C VAL A 14 19.56 1.39 -9.31
N LYS A 15 18.26 1.22 -9.15
CA LYS A 15 17.27 2.21 -9.57
C LYS A 15 16.04 2.16 -8.67
N VAL A 16 15.14 3.11 -8.80
CA VAL A 16 13.93 3.16 -7.98
C VAL A 16 12.79 2.38 -8.62
N LYS A 17 12.48 2.69 -9.90
CA LYS A 17 11.39 2.08 -10.63
C LYS A 17 11.85 0.85 -11.41
N GLU A 18 10.89 -0.04 -11.69
CA GLU A 18 11.07 -1.20 -12.54
C GLU A 18 11.72 -0.85 -13.89
N PRO A 19 12.50 -1.76 -14.48
CA PRO A 19 13.06 -1.55 -15.81
C PRO A 19 11.98 -1.36 -16.87
N LEU A 20 12.16 -0.36 -17.72
CA LEU A 20 11.32 -0.14 -18.89
C LEU A 20 11.58 -1.22 -19.96
N SER A 21 10.66 -1.41 -20.91
CA SER A 21 10.78 -2.45 -21.95
C SER A 21 12.04 -2.31 -22.82
N ASN A 22 12.53 -1.09 -23.03
CA ASN A 22 13.79 -0.83 -23.71
C ASN A 22 15.01 -1.14 -22.82
N GLU A 23 14.90 -0.90 -21.50
CA GLU A 23 15.96 -1.20 -20.53
C GLU A 23 16.13 -2.72 -20.37
N VAL A 24 15.02 -3.47 -20.31
CA VAL A 24 15.06 -4.95 -20.21
C VAL A 24 15.90 -5.56 -21.34
N LYS A 25 15.87 -4.99 -22.56
CA LYS A 25 16.67 -5.45 -23.71
C LYS A 25 18.18 -5.20 -23.56
N MET A 26 18.57 -4.30 -22.65
CA MET A 26 19.97 -3.96 -22.37
C MET A 26 20.56 -4.76 -21.22
N ILE A 27 19.71 -5.42 -20.42
CA ILE A 27 20.14 -6.23 -19.27
C ILE A 27 20.93 -7.45 -19.77
N LYS A 28 22.08 -7.69 -19.14
CA LYS A 28 22.98 -8.80 -19.47
C LYS A 28 22.76 -10.01 -18.56
N GLU A 29 23.15 -11.17 -19.05
CA GLU A 29 23.21 -12.39 -18.24
C GLU A 29 24.15 -12.17 -17.02
N ASN A 30 23.71 -12.62 -15.84
CA ASN A 30 24.36 -12.45 -14.54
C ASN A 30 24.46 -11.00 -14.02
N GLN A 31 23.98 -9.98 -14.74
CA GLN A 31 23.93 -8.62 -14.24
C GLN A 31 22.94 -8.52 -13.08
N ILE A 32 23.30 -7.81 -12.00
CA ILE A 32 22.43 -7.65 -10.84
C ILE A 32 21.53 -6.43 -11.03
N ILE A 33 20.21 -6.63 -10.90
CA ILE A 33 19.20 -5.58 -10.94
C ILE A 33 18.58 -5.43 -9.57
N PHE A 34 18.80 -4.30 -8.92
CA PHE A 34 18.31 -4.00 -7.57
C PHE A 34 17.38 -2.79 -7.59
N THR A 35 16.07 -3.04 -7.52
CA THR A 35 15.02 -2.03 -7.70
C THR A 35 13.66 -2.55 -7.21
N TYR A 36 12.62 -1.71 -7.16
CA TYR A 36 11.24 -2.20 -7.13
C TYR A 36 10.91 -2.87 -8.47
N LEU A 37 10.32 -4.06 -8.44
CA LEU A 37 10.04 -4.84 -9.64
C LEU A 37 8.56 -5.01 -9.94
N HIS A 38 7.68 -5.07 -8.94
CA HIS A 38 6.23 -5.20 -9.09
C HIS A 38 5.80 -6.35 -10.02
N LEU A 39 6.50 -7.49 -9.99
CA LEU A 39 6.38 -8.58 -10.97
C LEU A 39 4.99 -9.21 -11.04
N ALA A 40 4.26 -9.26 -9.91
CA ALA A 40 2.94 -9.90 -9.85
C ALA A 40 1.93 -9.28 -10.84
N ALA A 41 2.04 -7.99 -11.15
CA ALA A 41 1.17 -7.27 -12.07
C ALA A 41 1.78 -7.08 -13.48
N ALA A 42 3.03 -7.54 -13.71
CA ALA A 42 3.82 -7.18 -14.90
C ALA A 42 4.38 -8.44 -15.61
N LYS A 43 3.50 -9.21 -16.24
CA LYS A 43 3.86 -10.48 -16.91
C LYS A 43 4.98 -10.33 -17.96
N GLU A 44 4.92 -9.30 -18.79
CA GLU A 44 5.92 -9.06 -19.84
C GLU A 44 7.28 -8.72 -19.25
N LEU A 45 7.32 -7.87 -18.22
CA LEU A 45 8.55 -7.56 -17.49
C LEU A 45 9.13 -8.82 -16.85
N THR A 46 8.31 -9.61 -16.19
CA THR A 46 8.72 -10.88 -15.57
C THR A 46 9.36 -11.81 -16.59
N GLN A 47 8.71 -12.00 -17.73
CA GLN A 47 9.26 -12.85 -18.78
C GLN A 47 10.55 -12.28 -19.39
N GLY A 48 10.63 -10.97 -19.55
CA GLY A 48 11.84 -10.30 -20.04
C GLY A 48 13.03 -10.49 -19.10
N LEU A 49 12.81 -10.35 -17.79
CA LEU A 49 13.85 -10.57 -16.77
C LEU A 49 14.28 -12.04 -16.70
N ILE A 50 13.35 -12.99 -16.82
CA ILE A 50 13.68 -14.42 -16.90
C ILE A 50 14.56 -14.69 -18.12
N ASN A 51 14.19 -14.14 -19.29
CA ASN A 51 14.93 -14.36 -20.54
C ASN A 51 16.33 -13.72 -20.50
N SER A 52 16.51 -12.62 -19.76
CA SER A 52 17.83 -11.97 -19.61
C SER A 52 18.81 -12.78 -18.75
N LYS A 53 18.30 -13.73 -17.96
CA LYS A 53 19.10 -14.53 -16.99
C LYS A 53 19.89 -13.66 -16.00
N SER A 54 19.40 -12.45 -15.72
CA SER A 54 19.95 -11.54 -14.74
C SER A 54 19.59 -11.98 -13.32
N VAL A 55 20.32 -11.46 -12.33
CA VAL A 55 20.02 -11.64 -10.90
C VAL A 55 19.17 -10.47 -10.45
N CYS A 56 17.89 -10.72 -10.21
CA CYS A 56 16.93 -9.67 -9.82
C CYS A 56 16.67 -9.70 -8.32
N ILE A 57 16.90 -8.58 -7.65
CA ILE A 57 16.63 -8.38 -6.22
C ILE A 57 15.58 -7.28 -6.10
N ALA A 58 14.36 -7.66 -5.69
CA ALA A 58 13.27 -6.72 -5.53
C ALA A 58 13.33 -6.03 -4.17
N TYR A 59 13.27 -4.70 -4.13
CA TYR A 59 13.22 -3.93 -2.88
C TYR A 59 12.04 -4.36 -2.00
N GLU A 60 10.89 -4.67 -2.59
CA GLU A 60 9.68 -5.07 -1.88
C GLU A 60 9.76 -6.44 -1.20
N THR A 61 10.80 -7.21 -1.45
CA THR A 61 11.00 -8.54 -0.84
C THR A 61 12.19 -8.60 0.12
N VAL A 62 12.96 -7.52 0.26
CA VAL A 62 14.06 -7.47 1.22
C VAL A 62 13.53 -7.43 2.64
N THR A 63 13.94 -8.40 3.46
CA THR A 63 13.53 -8.51 4.87
C THR A 63 14.68 -8.17 5.82
N ASP A 64 14.33 -7.65 7.00
CA ASP A 64 15.24 -7.58 8.14
C ASP A 64 15.19 -8.90 8.96
N ASP A 65 16.00 -8.98 10.00
CA ASP A 65 16.12 -10.16 10.89
C ASP A 65 14.79 -10.52 11.60
N ARG A 66 13.81 -9.62 11.59
CA ARG A 66 12.47 -9.82 12.17
C ARG A 66 11.42 -10.11 11.10
N GLY A 67 11.82 -10.32 9.84
CA GLY A 67 10.93 -10.55 8.70
C GLY A 67 10.12 -9.33 8.27
N ARG A 68 10.47 -8.12 8.72
CA ARG A 68 9.84 -6.88 8.26
C ARG A 68 10.44 -6.45 6.92
N LEU A 69 9.71 -5.65 6.17
CA LEU A 69 10.08 -5.18 4.82
C LEU A 69 10.54 -3.71 4.88
N PRO A 70 11.79 -3.42 5.30
CA PRO A 70 12.24 -2.05 5.58
C PRO A 70 12.24 -1.16 4.34
N LEU A 71 12.47 -1.72 3.16
CA LEU A 71 12.48 -0.95 1.90
C LEU A 71 11.06 -0.73 1.34
N LEU A 72 10.08 -1.53 1.72
CA LEU A 72 8.68 -1.37 1.33
C LEU A 72 7.90 -0.47 2.30
N ALA A 73 8.22 -0.50 3.59
CA ALA A 73 7.49 0.21 4.63
C ALA A 73 7.27 1.72 4.35
N PRO A 74 8.25 2.49 3.85
CA PRO A 74 8.05 3.91 3.53
C PRO A 74 6.97 4.14 2.45
N MET A 75 6.96 3.32 1.40
CA MET A 75 5.93 3.41 0.35
C MET A 75 4.56 3.04 0.89
N SER A 76 4.49 1.99 1.70
CA SER A 76 3.26 1.55 2.35
C SER A 76 2.68 2.64 3.28
N ALA A 77 3.55 3.35 4.00
CA ALA A 77 3.13 4.47 4.84
C ALA A 77 2.53 5.63 4.01
N VAL A 78 3.18 5.99 2.89
CA VAL A 78 2.66 7.01 1.98
C VAL A 78 1.33 6.55 1.38
N ALA A 79 1.23 5.32 0.90
CA ALA A 79 0.00 4.77 0.31
C ALA A 79 -1.17 4.80 1.31
N GLY A 80 -0.94 4.39 2.56
CA GLY A 80 -1.95 4.43 3.60
C GLY A 80 -2.47 5.85 3.87
N ARG A 81 -1.58 6.83 3.97
CA ARG A 81 -1.97 8.24 4.17
C ARG A 81 -2.71 8.81 2.97
N MET A 82 -2.21 8.52 1.76
CA MET A 82 -2.82 8.97 0.51
C MET A 82 -4.20 8.37 0.27
N SER A 83 -4.46 7.13 0.70
CA SER A 83 -5.75 6.46 0.52
C SER A 83 -6.91 7.26 1.15
N ILE A 84 -6.69 7.87 2.30
CA ILE A 84 -7.70 8.67 2.98
C ILE A 84 -7.90 10.02 2.29
N GLN A 85 -6.83 10.67 1.80
CA GLN A 85 -6.95 11.90 1.01
C GLN A 85 -7.72 11.66 -0.28
N ALA A 86 -7.35 10.62 -1.04
CA ALA A 86 -8.05 10.23 -2.26
C ALA A 86 -9.51 9.83 -1.98
N GLY A 87 -9.76 9.10 -0.89
CA GLY A 87 -11.11 8.72 -0.46
C GLY A 87 -11.96 9.93 -0.11
N ALA A 88 -11.42 10.88 0.65
CA ALA A 88 -12.12 12.12 0.98
C ALA A 88 -12.52 12.92 -0.28
N HIS A 89 -11.56 13.07 -1.21
CA HIS A 89 -11.82 13.72 -2.49
C HIS A 89 -12.89 12.99 -3.31
N SER A 90 -12.82 11.66 -3.39
CA SER A 90 -13.80 10.86 -4.13
C SER A 90 -15.22 10.91 -3.56
N LEU A 91 -15.38 11.26 -2.28
CA LEU A 91 -16.68 11.42 -1.64
C LEU A 91 -17.36 12.77 -1.94
N GLU A 92 -16.65 13.73 -2.53
CA GLU A 92 -17.20 15.04 -2.88
C GLU A 92 -18.24 14.95 -4.00
N LYS A 93 -19.26 15.81 -3.97
CA LYS A 93 -20.36 15.86 -4.99
C LYS A 93 -19.83 16.13 -6.40
N ASN A 94 -18.87 17.04 -6.54
CA ASN A 94 -18.25 17.38 -7.83
C ASN A 94 -17.43 16.23 -8.42
N GLN A 95 -17.00 15.25 -7.59
CA GLN A 95 -16.39 13.99 -8.01
C GLN A 95 -17.41 12.85 -8.23
N LYS A 96 -18.71 13.17 -8.24
CA LYS A 96 -19.82 12.22 -8.31
C LYS A 96 -19.92 11.30 -7.08
N GLY A 97 -19.27 11.69 -5.98
CA GLY A 97 -19.35 11.00 -4.69
C GLY A 97 -20.67 11.27 -3.96
N ARG A 98 -20.84 10.63 -2.81
CA ARG A 98 -22.06 10.73 -1.98
C ARG A 98 -22.27 12.13 -1.37
N GLY A 99 -21.26 13.00 -1.37
CA GLY A 99 -21.31 14.33 -0.75
C GLY A 99 -21.20 14.26 0.76
N LEU A 100 -20.25 13.45 1.27
CA LEU A 100 -19.99 13.27 2.69
C LEU A 100 -18.64 13.89 3.08
N LEU A 101 -18.59 14.46 4.28
CA LEU A 101 -17.37 14.82 4.96
C LEU A 101 -16.91 13.66 5.84
N LEU A 102 -15.63 13.27 5.77
CA LEU A 102 -15.12 12.16 6.56
C LEU A 102 -15.33 12.36 8.07
N GLY A 103 -15.12 13.58 8.55
CA GLY A 103 -15.28 13.91 9.97
C GLY A 103 -16.69 14.36 10.37
N GLY A 104 -17.64 14.38 9.44
CA GLY A 104 -18.96 14.96 9.69
C GLY A 104 -18.91 16.49 9.90
N ALA A 105 -19.99 17.03 10.46
CA ALA A 105 -20.12 18.43 10.84
C ALA A 105 -21.13 18.55 12.01
N PRO A 106 -21.31 19.72 12.66
CA PRO A 106 -22.35 19.87 13.65
C PRO A 106 -23.72 19.44 13.10
N GLY A 107 -24.32 18.40 13.71
CA GLY A 107 -25.59 17.79 13.26
C GLY A 107 -25.47 16.80 12.09
N VAL A 108 -24.27 16.45 11.65
CA VAL A 108 -24.01 15.47 10.59
C VAL A 108 -22.99 14.45 11.09
N ASP A 109 -23.33 13.17 11.06
CA ASP A 109 -22.45 12.10 11.49
C ASP A 109 -21.19 11.97 10.62
N PRO A 110 -20.07 11.53 11.20
CA PRO A 110 -18.87 11.21 10.45
C PRO A 110 -19.08 9.99 9.54
N ALA A 111 -18.30 9.91 8.47
CA ALA A 111 -18.31 8.78 7.54
C ALA A 111 -17.80 7.49 8.23
N ASN A 112 -18.40 6.35 7.86
CA ASN A 112 -17.93 5.03 8.23
C ASN A 112 -16.78 4.61 7.32
N ILE A 113 -15.59 4.49 7.87
CA ILE A 113 -14.36 4.12 7.15
C ILE A 113 -13.98 2.70 7.57
N VAL A 114 -13.91 1.79 6.61
CA VAL A 114 -13.47 0.41 6.83
C VAL A 114 -12.10 0.21 6.22
N ILE A 115 -11.13 -0.17 7.04
CA ILE A 115 -9.74 -0.46 6.64
C ILE A 115 -9.52 -1.96 6.72
N LEU A 116 -9.23 -2.60 5.58
CA LEU A 116 -8.97 -4.04 5.49
C LEU A 116 -7.46 -4.33 5.59
N GLY A 117 -7.08 -4.86 6.73
CA GLY A 117 -5.69 -5.15 7.08
C GLY A 117 -5.08 -4.07 7.96
N GLY A 118 -4.55 -4.49 9.10
CA GLY A 118 -3.87 -3.62 10.08
C GLY A 118 -2.36 -3.53 9.87
N GLY A 119 -1.84 -3.84 8.66
CA GLY A 119 -0.43 -3.70 8.32
C GLY A 119 0.03 -2.23 8.26
N VAL A 120 1.20 -1.99 7.65
CA VAL A 120 1.77 -0.63 7.56
C VAL A 120 0.83 0.33 6.82
N VAL A 121 0.21 -0.11 5.72
CA VAL A 121 -0.78 0.68 4.96
C VAL A 121 -1.97 1.02 5.84
N GLY A 122 -2.60 0.01 6.45
CA GLY A 122 -3.81 0.21 7.26
C GLY A 122 -3.59 1.05 8.51
N GLU A 123 -2.47 0.87 9.21
CA GLU A 123 -2.10 1.73 10.34
C GLU A 123 -1.94 3.19 9.91
N ASN A 124 -1.24 3.46 8.80
CA ASN A 124 -1.07 4.83 8.30
C ASN A 124 -2.36 5.43 7.74
N ALA A 125 -3.26 4.63 7.17
CA ALA A 125 -4.60 5.05 6.81
C ALA A 125 -5.39 5.46 8.07
N ALA A 126 -5.34 4.64 9.13
CA ALA A 126 -6.00 4.93 10.40
C ALA A 126 -5.49 6.22 11.05
N VAL A 127 -4.19 6.53 10.98
CA VAL A 127 -3.63 7.81 11.47
C VAL A 127 -4.36 9.01 10.85
N ILE A 128 -4.55 9.00 9.53
CA ILE A 128 -5.21 10.12 8.85
C ILE A 128 -6.72 10.08 9.07
N ALA A 129 -7.35 8.92 8.96
CA ALA A 129 -8.80 8.77 9.14
C ALA A 129 -9.27 9.20 10.53
N THR A 130 -8.54 8.80 11.59
CA THR A 130 -8.84 9.22 12.97
C THR A 130 -8.53 10.70 13.21
N GLY A 131 -7.47 11.23 12.58
CA GLY A 131 -7.15 12.66 12.58
C GLY A 131 -8.23 13.51 11.93
N MET A 132 -8.88 13.01 10.90
CA MET A 132 -10.05 13.62 10.25
C MET A 132 -11.37 13.35 10.99
N ARG A 133 -11.33 12.65 12.13
CA ARG A 133 -12.49 12.31 12.97
C ARG A 133 -13.52 11.40 12.28
N GLY A 134 -13.12 10.59 11.31
CA GLY A 134 -13.95 9.55 10.72
C GLY A 134 -14.26 8.43 11.74
N LYS A 135 -15.34 7.69 11.55
CA LYS A 135 -15.64 6.50 12.33
C LYS A 135 -14.91 5.30 11.71
N VAL A 136 -13.79 4.89 12.34
CA VAL A 136 -12.79 4.00 11.73
C VAL A 136 -12.90 2.58 12.26
N TYR A 137 -13.19 1.64 11.38
CA TYR A 137 -13.12 0.20 11.63
C TYR A 137 -11.83 -0.34 11.02
N ILE A 138 -11.02 -1.07 11.80
CA ILE A 138 -9.85 -1.81 11.28
C ILE A 138 -10.14 -3.28 11.40
N VAL A 139 -10.13 -3.96 10.26
CA VAL A 139 -10.38 -5.39 10.17
C VAL A 139 -9.06 -6.12 9.91
N ASP A 140 -8.69 -7.06 10.77
CA ASP A 140 -7.50 -7.90 10.58
C ASP A 140 -7.77 -9.35 11.03
N LYS A 141 -7.00 -10.28 10.48
CA LYS A 141 -7.04 -11.70 10.88
C LYS A 141 -6.27 -11.94 12.19
N SER A 142 -5.26 -11.12 12.46
CA SER A 142 -4.38 -11.22 13.61
C SER A 142 -4.95 -10.48 14.82
N GLU A 143 -5.41 -11.23 15.82
CA GLU A 143 -5.87 -10.66 17.10
C GLU A 143 -4.76 -9.88 17.82
N SER A 144 -3.51 -10.38 17.76
CA SER A 144 -2.36 -9.67 18.37
C SER A 144 -2.15 -8.31 17.71
N ARG A 145 -2.29 -8.22 16.38
CA ARG A 145 -2.19 -6.96 15.66
C ARG A 145 -3.30 -5.99 16.01
N LEU A 146 -4.52 -6.46 16.14
CA LEU A 146 -5.66 -5.63 16.60
C LEU A 146 -5.43 -5.07 18.01
N LYS A 147 -4.87 -5.87 18.93
CA LYS A 147 -4.49 -5.43 20.26
C LYS A 147 -3.40 -4.35 20.24
N GLU A 148 -2.40 -4.46 19.37
CA GLU A 148 -1.37 -3.43 19.17
C GLU A 148 -1.99 -2.13 18.67
N LEU A 149 -2.83 -2.19 17.64
CA LEU A 149 -3.51 -1.02 17.10
C LEU A 149 -4.43 -0.36 18.12
N SER A 150 -5.12 -1.14 18.94
CA SER A 150 -5.92 -0.60 20.06
C SER A 150 -5.09 0.16 21.09
N LYS A 151 -3.84 -0.26 21.34
CA LYS A 151 -2.94 0.49 22.22
C LYS A 151 -2.48 1.82 21.60
N ILE A 152 -2.29 1.85 20.26
CA ILE A 152 -1.85 3.05 19.54
C ILE A 152 -2.97 4.08 19.43
N PHE A 153 -4.17 3.64 19.06
CA PHE A 153 -5.27 4.53 18.70
C PHE A 153 -6.33 4.72 19.80
N GLY A 154 -6.36 3.84 20.81
CA GLY A 154 -7.37 3.88 21.88
C GLY A 154 -8.78 3.67 21.34
N ASP A 155 -9.68 4.53 21.76
CA ASP A 155 -11.11 4.57 21.38
C ASP A 155 -11.38 5.21 20.01
N LYS A 156 -10.35 5.70 19.31
CA LYS A 156 -10.49 6.32 17.98
C LYS A 156 -10.71 5.31 16.86
N ILE A 157 -10.51 4.02 17.13
CA ILE A 157 -10.75 2.93 16.17
C ILE A 157 -11.68 1.88 16.77
N ILE A 158 -12.32 1.13 15.91
CA ILE A 158 -13.11 -0.06 16.25
C ILE A 158 -12.37 -1.27 15.67
N PRO A 159 -11.52 -1.93 16.48
CA PRO A 159 -10.79 -3.12 16.01
C PRO A 159 -11.77 -4.27 15.82
N THR A 160 -11.70 -4.91 14.68
CA THR A 160 -12.65 -5.97 14.31
C THR A 160 -11.90 -7.19 13.80
N GLN A 161 -12.13 -8.34 14.45
CA GLN A 161 -11.63 -9.62 13.96
C GLN A 161 -12.26 -9.93 12.61
N SER A 162 -11.44 -10.37 11.64
CA SER A 162 -11.91 -10.73 10.30
C SER A 162 -12.82 -11.98 10.36
N ASP A 163 -14.10 -11.76 10.11
CA ASP A 163 -15.14 -12.78 9.93
C ASP A 163 -15.95 -12.46 8.67
N LYS A 164 -16.35 -13.48 7.93
CA LYS A 164 -17.03 -13.31 6.62
C LYS A 164 -18.33 -12.53 6.72
N ASN A 165 -19.14 -12.80 7.75
CA ASN A 165 -20.46 -12.17 7.92
C ASN A 165 -20.27 -10.71 8.39
N LYS A 166 -19.40 -10.52 9.37
CA LYS A 166 -19.07 -9.19 9.89
C LYS A 166 -18.45 -8.30 8.81
N LEU A 167 -17.56 -8.85 8.00
CA LEU A 167 -16.95 -8.14 6.88
C LEU A 167 -18.00 -7.71 5.86
N LYS A 168 -18.94 -8.58 5.49
CA LYS A 168 -20.03 -8.24 4.58
C LYS A 168 -20.90 -7.12 5.13
N GLU A 169 -21.25 -7.17 6.42
CA GLU A 169 -22.01 -6.12 7.10
C GLU A 169 -21.27 -4.76 7.04
N LEU A 170 -20.00 -4.75 7.41
CA LEU A 170 -19.19 -3.54 7.42
C LEU A 170 -19.04 -2.92 6.02
N ILE A 171 -18.73 -3.73 5.01
CA ILE A 171 -18.58 -3.25 3.61
C ILE A 171 -19.90 -2.70 3.08
N SER A 172 -21.04 -3.34 3.40
CA SER A 172 -22.34 -2.87 2.92
C SER A 172 -22.74 -1.50 3.51
N ASN A 173 -22.18 -1.14 4.66
CA ASN A 173 -22.53 0.08 5.40
C ASN A 173 -21.39 1.11 5.42
N CYS A 174 -20.26 0.86 4.77
CA CYS A 174 -19.17 1.82 4.74
C CYS A 174 -19.38 2.90 3.68
N ASP A 175 -18.79 4.06 3.96
CA ASP A 175 -18.73 5.19 3.03
C ASP A 175 -17.39 5.21 2.29
N LEU A 176 -16.32 4.74 2.95
CA LEU A 176 -14.99 4.59 2.40
C LEU A 176 -14.41 3.22 2.80
N LEU A 177 -13.97 2.46 1.79
CA LEU A 177 -13.24 1.22 1.95
C LEU A 177 -11.77 1.41 1.54
N VAL A 178 -10.84 0.99 2.41
CA VAL A 178 -9.39 1.03 2.19
C VAL A 178 -8.78 -0.36 2.33
#